data_81e508601c4e38e075adbecaaaf9ba97
#
_entry.id   81e508601c4e38e075adbecaaaf9ba97
#
_cell.length_a   1.000
_cell.length_b   1.000
_cell.length_c   1.000
_cell.angle_alpha   90.00
_cell.angle_beta   90.00
_cell.angle_gamma   90.00
#
_symmetry.space_group_name_H-M   'P 1'
#
loop_
_entity.id
_entity.type
_entity.pdbx_description
1 polymer ?
#
loop_
_entity_poly.entity_id
_entity_poly.type
_entity_poly.pdbx_seq_one_letter_code
_entity_poly.pdbx_strand_id
1 'polypeptide(L)' 'MQNRISKLEKQIEILDKSQKQIDADLAIPEKFSELSKKEGFFAEYENNQQKLQELEMEWSQAAEQLEAIK' A
#
# COMPACT_ATOMS: atom_id res chain seq x y z
N MET A 1 -6.37 -21.75 7.73
CA MET A 1 -5.72 -20.94 8.73
C MET A 1 -5.77 -19.48 8.32
N GLN A 2 -6.38 -18.69 9.17
CA GLN A 2 -6.69 -17.29 8.86
C GLN A 2 -5.52 -16.32 9.04
N ASN A 3 -4.42 -16.79 9.64
CA ASN A 3 -3.30 -15.93 9.99
C ASN A 3 -2.66 -15.23 8.78
N ARG A 4 -2.62 -15.92 7.64
CA ARG A 4 -2.02 -15.35 6.44
C ARG A 4 -2.82 -14.16 5.91
N ILE A 5 -4.15 -14.31 5.88
CA ILE A 5 -5.03 -13.24 5.42
C ILE A 5 -4.99 -12.06 6.39
N SER A 6 -5.01 -12.34 7.69
CA SER A 6 -4.89 -11.30 8.71
C SER A 6 -3.61 -10.49 8.58
N LYS A 7 -2.49 -11.16 8.34
CA LYS A 7 -1.21 -10.50 8.13
C LYS A 7 -1.23 -9.62 6.89
N LEU A 8 -1.77 -10.15 5.80
CA LEU A 8 -1.89 -9.41 4.55
C LEU A 8 -2.77 -8.18 4.72
N GLU A 9 -3.90 -8.33 5.40
CA GLU A 9 -4.81 -7.22 5.68
C GLU A 9 -4.13 -6.13 6.49
N LYS A 10 -3.36 -6.51 7.50
CA LYS A 10 -2.61 -5.55 8.32
C LYS A 10 -1.58 -4.80 7.49
N GLN A 11 -0.84 -5.51 6.66
CA GLN A 11 0.17 -4.88 5.80
C GLN A 11 -0.47 -3.95 4.79
N ILE A 12 -1.57 -4.36 4.19
CA ILE A 12 -2.31 -3.53 3.25
C ILE A 12 -2.81 -2.27 3.96
N GLU A 13 -3.36 -2.41 5.15
CA GLU A 13 -3.85 -1.27 5.92
C GLU A 13 -2.76 -0.26 6.23
N ILE A 14 -1.60 -0.75 6.68
CA ILE A 14 -0.46 0.13 7.00
C ILE A 14 0.01 0.88 5.77
N LEU A 15 0.18 0.17 4.65
CA LEU A 15 0.62 0.79 3.40
C LEU A 15 -0.43 1.74 2.84
N ASP A 16 -1.70 1.37 2.93
CA ASP A 16 -2.79 2.22 2.48
C ASP A 16 -2.84 3.52 3.26
N LYS A 17 -2.67 3.47 4.57
CA LYS A 17 -2.60 4.67 5.40
C LYS A 17 -1.41 5.54 5.03
N SER A 18 -0.24 4.94 4.82
CA SER A 18 0.94 5.67 4.37
C SER A 18 0.71 6.35 3.04
N GLN A 19 0.11 5.63 2.10
CA GLN A 19 -0.20 6.16 0.77
C GLN A 19 -1.16 7.35 0.86
N LYS A 20 -2.21 7.21 1.65
CA LYS A 20 -3.19 8.29 1.84
C LYS A 20 -2.55 9.51 2.47
N GLN A 21 -1.66 9.31 3.43
CA GLN A 21 -0.93 10.40 4.07
C GLN A 21 -0.08 11.14 3.05
N ILE A 22 0.65 10.40 2.22
CA ILE A 22 1.48 10.98 1.18
C ILE A 22 0.62 11.71 0.15
N ASP A 23 -0.49 11.11 -0.26
CA ASP A 23 -1.41 11.73 -1.21
C ASP A 23 -1.97 13.05 -0.65
N ALA A 24 -2.32 13.06 0.63
CA ALA A 24 -2.81 14.27 1.28
C ALA A 24 -1.71 15.35 1.31
N ASP A 25 -0.48 14.95 1.61
CA ASP A 25 0.65 15.88 1.59
C ASP A 25 0.92 16.44 0.20
N LEU A 26 0.80 15.59 -0.82
CA LEU A 26 0.99 16.02 -2.21
C LEU A 26 -0.10 16.97 -2.69
N ALA A 27 -1.27 16.92 -2.07
CA ALA A 27 -2.36 17.83 -2.39
C ALA A 27 -2.09 19.25 -1.88
N ILE A 28 -1.18 19.40 -0.91
CA ILE A 28 -0.80 20.72 -0.38
C ILE A 28 0.40 21.22 -1.20
N PRO A 29 0.27 22.38 -1.89
CA PRO A 29 1.34 22.86 -2.77
C PRO A 29 2.68 23.08 -2.09
N GLU A 30 2.66 23.57 -0.85
CA GLU A 30 3.88 23.82 -0.09
C GLU A 30 4.62 22.51 0.21
N LYS A 31 3.88 21.50 0.64
CA LYS A 31 4.44 20.19 0.93
C LYS A 31 4.89 19.46 -0.33
N PHE A 32 4.12 19.60 -1.40
CA PHE A 32 4.48 19.04 -2.69
C PHE A 32 5.86 19.56 -3.12
N SER A 33 6.07 20.86 -2.99
CA SER A 33 7.35 21.48 -3.35
C SER A 33 8.51 20.92 -2.53
N GLU A 34 8.31 20.76 -1.22
CA GLU A 34 9.33 20.20 -0.35
C GLU A 34 9.62 18.73 -0.65
N LEU A 35 8.57 17.95 -0.84
CA LEU A 35 8.69 16.52 -1.10
C LEU A 35 9.33 16.25 -2.47
N SER A 36 9.01 17.06 -3.46
CA SER A 36 9.58 16.90 -4.80
C SER A 36 11.08 17.18 -4.83
N LYS A 37 11.58 17.95 -3.86
CA LYS A 37 13.02 18.22 -3.73
C LYS A 37 13.78 17.08 -3.06
N LYS A 38 13.09 16.20 -2.35
CA LYS A 38 13.72 15.06 -1.70
C LYS A 38 14.15 14.02 -2.73
N GLU A 39 15.41 13.66 -2.70
CA GLU A 39 15.94 12.61 -3.55
C GLU A 39 15.28 11.26 -3.20
N GLY A 40 14.80 10.57 -4.22
CA GLY A 40 14.24 9.24 -4.04
C GLY A 40 12.81 9.20 -3.52
N PHE A 41 12.18 10.36 -3.28
CA PHE A 41 10.81 10.38 -2.79
C PHE A 41 9.84 9.70 -3.75
N PHE A 42 9.91 10.05 -5.03
CA PHE A 42 9.01 9.47 -6.02
C PHE A 42 9.30 7.99 -6.27
N ALA A 43 10.56 7.59 -6.16
CA ALA A 43 10.93 6.18 -6.27
C ALA A 43 10.32 5.37 -5.12
N GLU A 44 10.40 5.88 -3.90
CA GLU A 44 9.75 5.25 -2.75
C GLU A 44 8.24 5.20 -2.89
N TYR A 45 7.64 6.27 -3.39
CA TYR A 45 6.21 6.34 -3.63
C TYR A 45 5.77 5.25 -4.60
N GLU A 46 6.47 5.10 -5.72
CA GLU A 46 6.20 4.06 -6.70
C GLU A 46 6.38 2.66 -6.11
N ASN A 47 7.45 2.47 -5.35
CA ASN A 47 7.71 1.18 -4.70
C ASN A 47 6.58 0.81 -3.74
N ASN A 48 6.10 1.78 -2.97
CA ASN A 48 4.99 1.55 -2.05
C ASN A 48 3.72 1.19 -2.79
N GLN A 49 3.44 1.86 -3.91
CA GLN A 49 2.28 1.55 -4.74
C GLN A 49 2.35 0.13 -5.31
N GLN A 50 3.51 -0.25 -5.82
CA GLN A 50 3.71 -1.58 -6.35
C GLN A 50 3.54 -2.64 -5.27
N LYS A 51 4.12 -2.38 -4.11
CA LYS A 51 4.01 -3.30 -2.97
C LYS A 51 2.56 -3.45 -2.53
N LEU A 52 1.83 -2.36 -2.50
CA LEU A 52 0.41 -2.39 -2.15
C LEU A 52 -0.38 -3.23 -3.15
N GLN A 53 -0.13 -3.06 -4.43
CA GLN A 53 -0.75 -3.85 -5.48
C GLN A 53 -0.44 -5.34 -5.33
N GLU A 54 0.81 -5.65 -5.06
CA GLU A 54 1.22 -7.04 -4.86
C GLU A 54 0.53 -7.66 -3.66
N LEU A 55 0.44 -6.92 -2.56
CA LEU A 55 -0.24 -7.40 -1.36
C LEU A 55 -1.73 -7.59 -1.59
N GLU A 56 -2.36 -6.68 -2.32
CA GLU A 56 -3.76 -6.80 -2.67
C GLU A 56 -4.02 -8.02 -3.56
N MET A 57 -3.12 -8.29 -4.50
CA MET A 57 -3.18 -9.48 -5.32
C MET A 57 -3.06 -10.75 -4.49
N GLU A 58 -2.09 -10.80 -3.60
CA GLU A 58 -1.90 -11.95 -2.72
C GLU A 58 -3.12 -12.16 -1.83
N TRP A 59 -3.65 -11.08 -1.29
CA TRP A 59 -4.85 -11.13 -0.46
C TRP A 59 -6.03 -11.68 -1.25
N SER A 60 -6.22 -11.20 -2.46
CA SER A 60 -7.31 -11.64 -3.34
C SER A 60 -7.18 -13.13 -3.65
N GLN A 61 -5.98 -13.59 -3.97
CA GLN A 61 -5.73 -15.00 -4.25
C GLN A 61 -5.99 -15.86 -3.02
N ALA A 62 -5.53 -15.42 -1.85
CA ALA A 62 -5.74 -16.13 -0.61
C ALA A 62 -7.22 -16.22 -0.26
N ALA A 63 -7.96 -15.14 -0.48
CA ALA A 63 -9.40 -15.11 -0.24
C ALA A 63 -10.13 -16.05 -1.19
N GLU A 64 -9.73 -16.09 -2.46
CA GLU A 64 -10.29 -17.01 -3.44
C GLU A 64 -10.05 -18.47 -3.06
N GLN A 65 -8.84 -18.76 -2.62
CA GLN A 65 -8.48 -20.12 -2.17
C GLN A 65 -9.32 -20.55 -0.98
N LEU A 66 -9.56 -19.63 -0.05
CA LEU A 66 -10.41 -19.92 1.11
C LEU A 66 -11.85 -20.20 0.69
N GLU A 67 -12.37 -19.47 -0.26
CA GLU A 67 -13.71 -19.69 -0.79
C GLU A 67 -13.80 -21.01 -1.56
N ALA A 68 -12.75 -21.35 -2.30
CA ALA A 68 -12.71 -22.59 -3.07
C ALA A 68 -12.68 -23.82 -2.19
N ILE A 69 -12.17 -23.72 -0.97
CA ILE A 69 -12.08 -24.85 -0.04
C ILE A 69 -13.45 -25.15 0.61
N LYS A 70 -14.35 -24.22 0.58
CA LYS A 70 -15.70 -24.45 1.07
C LYS A 70 -16.43 -25.43 0.14
#